data_77cf7e52a817423b87d65c24128afd31
#
_entry.id   77cf7e52a817423b87d65c24128afd31
#
_cell.length_a   1.000
_cell.length_b   1.000
_cell.length_c   1.000
_cell.angle_alpha   90.00
_cell.angle_beta   90.00
_cell.angle_gamma   90.00
#
_symmetry.space_group_name_H-M   'P 1'
#
loop_
_entity.id
_entity.type
_entity.pdbx_description
1 polymer ?
#
loop_
_entity_poly.entity_id
_entity_poly.type
_entity_poly.pdbx_seq_one_letter_code
_entity_poly.pdbx_strand_id
1 'polypeptide(L)'
;FQVSPERGVVVVADGVGGHHAGEVASRITCEAINAEMGLSGDLDKAVRYANQEVMAGVAAGLGKAGMASTVVAAHLKGTHYQIAWVGDSRSYLWDGELHLLTRDHSFVAAQLEMGKITLEEARNHPRKNVIVQAIGLHHDSDLKVGYNAGALAPGEVLLLCTDGLNDVLDSGEIATILSLNSPLTDKCEGLIKATLAAGGRDNVTVALIGAEQSVMSTGKRPNVVWSFDPVSGRYEGLPELLDDTQLRQPVSTEMSNRPGTTQIMKVDLVEEVRKRSGEVPSTEPERQPAYWTWLVLGITGLGVLAVAAMWLFG
;
A
#
# COMPACT_ATOMS: atom_id res chain seq x y z
N PHE A 1 7.63 3.16 -3.25
CA PHE A 1 6.80 2.05 -3.75
C PHE A 1 7.50 1.27 -4.84
N GLN A 2 7.08 0.05 -5.07
CA GLN A 2 7.52 -0.78 -6.19
C GLN A 2 6.36 -1.57 -6.76
N VAL A 3 6.35 -1.71 -8.09
CA VAL A 3 5.37 -2.53 -8.80
C VAL A 3 6.11 -3.45 -9.77
N SER A 4 5.81 -4.75 -9.71
CA SER A 4 6.41 -5.80 -10.54
C SER A 4 5.30 -6.65 -11.14
N PRO A 5 4.79 -6.24 -12.31
CA PRO A 5 3.64 -6.88 -12.94
C PRO A 5 3.88 -8.33 -13.31
N GLU A 6 5.10 -8.63 -13.75
CA GLU A 6 5.52 -9.98 -14.12
C GLU A 6 5.47 -10.96 -12.94
N ARG A 7 5.52 -10.44 -11.72
CA ARG A 7 5.38 -11.21 -10.48
C ARG A 7 4.02 -11.02 -9.81
N GLY A 8 3.20 -10.11 -10.32
CA GLY A 8 1.95 -9.72 -9.68
C GLY A 8 2.15 -9.05 -8.31
N VAL A 9 3.26 -8.32 -8.10
CA VAL A 9 3.61 -7.74 -6.81
C VAL A 9 3.51 -6.22 -6.83
N VAL A 10 2.82 -5.67 -5.84
CA VAL A 10 2.73 -4.23 -5.58
C VAL A 10 3.11 -3.99 -4.13
N VAL A 11 4.07 -3.09 -3.90
CA VAL A 11 4.58 -2.73 -2.56
C VAL A 11 4.48 -1.23 -2.37
N VAL A 12 3.86 -0.81 -1.28
CA VAL A 12 3.87 0.56 -0.78
C VAL A 12 4.56 0.56 0.57
N ALA A 13 5.54 1.44 0.77
CA ALA A 13 6.34 1.50 1.98
C ALA A 13 6.60 2.97 2.35
N ASP A 14 6.49 3.27 3.63
CA ASP A 14 6.76 4.58 4.19
C ASP A 14 7.93 4.52 5.16
N GLY A 15 8.89 5.40 4.94
CA GLY A 15 10.16 5.36 5.67
C GLY A 15 10.15 6.23 6.92
N VAL A 16 10.55 5.66 8.05
CA VAL A 16 10.64 6.30 9.36
C VAL A 16 12.10 6.44 9.81
N GLY A 17 12.45 7.56 10.46
CA GLY A 17 13.81 7.77 11.00
C GLY A 17 14.52 9.02 10.50
N GLY A 18 13.75 10.02 10.07
CA GLY A 18 14.25 11.28 9.47
C GLY A 18 14.51 11.11 7.96
N HIS A 19 14.43 12.21 7.21
CA HIS A 19 14.29 12.21 5.74
C HIS A 19 15.17 11.20 5.00
N HIS A 20 16.49 11.22 5.20
CA HIS A 20 17.40 10.33 4.47
C HIS A 20 17.35 8.87 4.96
N ALA A 21 17.20 8.65 6.26
CA ALA A 21 17.21 7.30 6.81
C ALA A 21 15.90 6.55 6.50
N GLY A 22 14.76 7.25 6.53
CA GLY A 22 13.46 6.71 6.11
C GLY A 22 13.44 6.33 4.63
N GLU A 23 13.95 7.20 3.76
CA GLU A 23 14.07 6.93 2.32
C GLU A 23 14.89 5.66 2.03
N VAL A 24 16.03 5.49 2.72
CA VAL A 24 16.86 4.29 2.60
C VAL A 24 16.10 3.05 3.07
N ALA A 25 15.40 3.13 4.21
CA ALA A 25 14.66 1.99 4.75
C ALA A 25 13.50 1.57 3.84
N SER A 26 12.68 2.50 3.36
CA SER A 26 11.55 2.19 2.47
C SER A 26 12.02 1.65 1.12
N ARG A 27 13.12 2.16 0.58
CA ARG A 27 13.73 1.64 -0.65
C ARG A 27 14.23 0.20 -0.46
N ILE A 28 15.01 -0.09 0.60
CA ILE A 28 15.47 -1.45 0.90
C ILE A 28 14.29 -2.39 1.07
N THR A 29 13.24 -1.95 1.78
CA THR A 29 12.02 -2.74 1.98
C THR A 29 11.37 -3.14 0.65
N CYS A 30 11.19 -2.19 -0.27
CA CYS A 30 10.60 -2.46 -1.58
C CYS A 30 11.47 -3.41 -2.41
N GLU A 31 12.78 -3.14 -2.49
CA GLU A 31 13.73 -3.94 -3.26
C GLU A 31 13.81 -5.39 -2.74
N ALA A 32 13.90 -5.57 -1.42
CA ALA A 32 14.01 -6.87 -0.78
C ALA A 32 12.74 -7.72 -0.98
N ILE A 33 11.55 -7.13 -0.78
CA ILE A 33 10.28 -7.83 -1.03
C ILE A 33 10.21 -8.28 -2.49
N ASN A 34 10.51 -7.39 -3.44
CA ASN A 34 10.46 -7.73 -4.84
C ASN A 34 11.47 -8.84 -5.22
N ALA A 35 12.67 -8.82 -4.65
CA ALA A 35 13.70 -9.84 -4.88
C ALA A 35 13.25 -11.21 -4.35
N GLU A 36 12.82 -11.27 -3.09
CA GLU A 36 12.40 -12.53 -2.45
C GLU A 36 11.14 -13.11 -3.08
N MET A 37 10.19 -12.27 -3.49
CA MET A 37 9.01 -12.71 -4.25
C MET A 37 9.39 -13.37 -5.59
N GLY A 38 10.47 -12.91 -6.22
CA GLY A 38 11.00 -13.56 -7.42
C GLY A 38 11.62 -14.94 -7.17
N LEU A 39 12.05 -15.22 -5.95
CA LEU A 39 12.70 -16.47 -5.54
C LEU A 39 11.70 -17.48 -4.97
N SER A 40 10.92 -17.05 -3.99
CA SER A 40 10.04 -17.94 -3.21
C SER A 40 8.57 -17.87 -3.62
N GLY A 41 8.11 -16.71 -4.11
CA GLY A 41 6.69 -16.44 -4.34
C GLY A 41 5.86 -16.40 -3.03
N ASP A 42 6.52 -16.28 -1.87
CA ASP A 42 5.94 -16.32 -0.53
C ASP A 42 6.02 -14.91 0.09
N LEU A 43 4.88 -14.28 0.29
CA LEU A 43 4.80 -12.89 0.75
C LEU A 43 5.24 -12.74 2.22
N ASP A 44 5.02 -13.75 3.08
CA ASP A 44 5.51 -13.73 4.47
C ASP A 44 7.04 -13.75 4.51
N LYS A 45 7.64 -14.66 3.76
CA LYS A 45 9.10 -14.71 3.66
C LYS A 45 9.68 -13.41 3.12
N ALA A 46 9.03 -12.83 2.12
CA ALA A 46 9.48 -11.59 1.50
C ALA A 46 9.46 -10.41 2.49
N VAL A 47 8.41 -10.29 3.31
CA VAL A 47 8.33 -9.24 4.34
C VAL A 47 9.38 -9.46 5.44
N ARG A 48 9.59 -10.70 5.90
CA ARG A 48 10.64 -11.00 6.89
C ARG A 48 12.03 -10.81 6.33
N TYR A 49 12.27 -11.20 5.09
CA TYR A 49 13.53 -10.93 4.42
C TYR A 49 13.81 -9.41 4.31
N ALA A 50 12.81 -8.60 3.99
CA ALA A 50 12.96 -7.16 4.00
C ALA A 50 13.33 -6.61 5.38
N ASN A 51 12.78 -7.16 6.46
CA ASN A 51 13.16 -6.80 7.82
C ASN A 51 14.66 -7.06 8.08
N GLN A 52 15.16 -8.24 7.69
CA GLN A 52 16.58 -8.59 7.81
C GLN A 52 17.47 -7.66 6.99
N GLU A 53 17.09 -7.33 5.76
CA GLU A 53 17.85 -6.46 4.87
C GLU A 53 17.92 -5.01 5.38
N VAL A 54 16.84 -4.48 5.96
CA VAL A 54 16.86 -3.14 6.59
C VAL A 54 17.79 -3.15 7.81
N MET A 55 17.72 -4.18 8.67
CA MET A 55 18.65 -4.32 9.81
C MET A 55 20.10 -4.48 9.37
N ALA A 56 20.36 -5.28 8.31
CA ALA A 56 21.67 -5.43 7.72
C ALA A 56 22.20 -4.11 7.12
N GLY A 57 21.32 -3.33 6.49
CA GLY A 57 21.63 -2.00 5.99
C GLY A 57 22.11 -1.03 7.07
N VAL A 58 21.49 -1.07 8.26
CA VAL A 58 21.97 -0.31 9.44
C VAL A 58 23.39 -0.75 9.82
N ALA A 59 23.62 -2.06 9.92
CA ALA A 59 24.91 -2.61 10.29
C ALA A 59 26.01 -2.29 9.24
N ALA A 60 25.64 -2.21 7.96
CA ALA A 60 26.53 -1.83 6.86
C ALA A 60 26.76 -0.32 6.71
N GLY A 61 26.12 0.51 7.53
CA GLY A 61 26.23 1.96 7.46
C GLY A 61 25.51 2.62 6.28
N LEU A 62 24.58 1.91 5.63
CA LEU A 62 23.76 2.46 4.54
C LEU A 62 22.73 3.48 5.02
N GLY A 63 22.43 3.48 6.32
CA GLY A 63 21.53 4.41 6.96
C GLY A 63 21.88 4.59 8.43
N LYS A 64 21.03 5.30 9.18
CA LYS A 64 21.24 5.54 10.60
C LYS A 64 20.57 4.46 11.46
N ALA A 65 21.13 4.23 12.65
CA ALA A 65 20.48 3.40 13.67
C ALA A 65 19.05 3.89 13.94
N GLY A 66 18.10 2.96 13.97
CA GLY A 66 16.69 3.28 14.12
C GLY A 66 15.96 3.67 12.83
N MET A 67 16.60 3.57 11.66
CA MET A 67 15.86 3.64 10.39
C MET A 67 14.88 2.46 10.31
N ALA A 68 13.67 2.75 9.84
CA ALA A 68 12.62 1.77 9.73
C ALA A 68 11.70 2.10 8.56
N SER A 69 10.81 1.17 8.24
CA SER A 69 9.77 1.41 7.24
C SER A 69 8.47 0.71 7.64
N THR A 70 7.34 1.34 7.35
CA THR A 70 6.10 0.60 7.21
C THR A 70 6.09 -0.13 5.87
N VAL A 71 5.17 -1.05 5.70
CA VAL A 71 4.91 -1.68 4.42
C VAL A 71 3.48 -2.19 4.33
N VAL A 72 2.87 -2.04 3.19
CA VAL A 72 1.72 -2.82 2.74
C VAL A 72 2.03 -3.36 1.34
N ALA A 73 1.96 -4.67 1.19
CA ALA A 73 2.29 -5.35 -0.05
C ALA A 73 1.13 -6.25 -0.50
N ALA A 74 0.86 -6.25 -1.80
CA ALA A 74 -0.10 -7.14 -2.44
C ALA A 74 0.59 -8.06 -3.44
N HIS A 75 0.22 -9.34 -3.41
CA HIS A 75 0.60 -10.34 -4.41
C HIS A 75 -0.64 -10.87 -5.09
N LEU A 76 -0.68 -10.77 -6.42
CA LEU A 76 -1.81 -11.15 -7.25
C LEU A 76 -1.49 -12.36 -8.11
N LYS A 77 -2.40 -13.32 -8.12
CA LYS A 77 -2.41 -14.46 -9.06
C LYS A 77 -3.78 -14.56 -9.72
N GLY A 78 -3.88 -14.12 -10.96
CA GLY A 78 -5.17 -13.92 -11.60
C GLY A 78 -5.97 -12.86 -10.86
N THR A 79 -7.20 -13.19 -10.46
CA THR A 79 -8.05 -12.29 -9.65
C THR A 79 -7.80 -12.42 -8.15
N HIS A 80 -7.09 -13.44 -7.68
CA HIS A 80 -6.82 -13.65 -6.27
C HIS A 80 -5.70 -12.73 -5.80
N TYR A 81 -5.87 -12.16 -4.61
CA TYR A 81 -4.85 -11.35 -3.95
C TYR A 81 -4.50 -11.90 -2.56
N GLN A 82 -3.28 -11.70 -2.18
CA GLN A 82 -2.78 -11.80 -0.81
C GLN A 82 -2.20 -10.44 -0.42
N ILE A 83 -2.46 -9.99 0.79
CA ILE A 83 -1.94 -8.75 1.34
C ILE A 83 -1.15 -9.09 2.61
N ALA A 84 0.03 -8.49 2.75
CA ALA A 84 0.80 -8.50 3.99
C ALA A 84 1.18 -7.07 4.36
N TRP A 85 1.18 -6.76 5.67
CA TRP A 85 1.56 -5.43 6.13
C TRP A 85 2.29 -5.45 7.47
N VAL A 86 3.10 -4.42 7.68
CA VAL A 86 3.73 -4.06 8.95
C VAL A 86 3.69 -2.54 9.09
N GLY A 87 3.11 -2.03 10.17
CA GLY A 87 2.92 -0.60 10.39
C GLY A 87 1.47 -0.15 10.18
N ASP A 88 1.28 1.08 9.75
CA ASP A 88 0.01 1.79 9.59
C ASP A 88 -0.30 2.20 8.15
N SER A 89 0.54 1.81 7.18
CA SER A 89 0.15 1.81 5.76
C SER A 89 -1.00 0.84 5.55
N ARG A 90 -1.99 1.26 4.75
CA ARG A 90 -3.28 0.56 4.66
C ARG A 90 -3.56 -0.01 3.28
N SER A 91 -4.41 -1.03 3.26
CA SER A 91 -5.09 -1.51 2.05
C SER A 91 -6.59 -1.49 2.24
N TYR A 92 -7.30 -1.13 1.17
CA TYR A 92 -8.76 -1.12 1.11
C TYR A 92 -9.24 -1.89 -0.11
N LEU A 93 -10.43 -2.49 -0.01
CA LEU A 93 -11.21 -2.99 -1.13
C LEU A 93 -12.36 -2.00 -1.41
N TRP A 94 -12.51 -1.61 -2.67
CA TRP A 94 -13.66 -0.90 -3.19
C TRP A 94 -14.49 -1.86 -4.06
N ASP A 95 -15.73 -2.11 -3.66
CA ASP A 95 -16.71 -2.93 -4.38
C ASP A 95 -18.07 -2.21 -4.57
N GLY A 96 -18.06 -0.88 -4.42
CA GLY A 96 -19.21 -0.01 -4.27
C GLY A 96 -19.28 0.59 -2.86
N GLU A 97 -18.63 -0.07 -1.90
CA GLU A 97 -18.34 0.41 -0.55
C GLU A 97 -16.84 0.29 -0.27
N LEU A 98 -16.33 1.07 0.67
CA LEU A 98 -14.91 1.07 1.01
C LEU A 98 -14.65 0.23 2.26
N HIS A 99 -13.99 -0.91 2.10
CA HIS A 99 -13.66 -1.84 3.18
C HIS A 99 -12.17 -1.78 3.51
N LEU A 100 -11.82 -1.47 4.77
CA LEU A 100 -10.44 -1.53 5.22
C LEU A 100 -10.01 -2.99 5.41
N LEU A 101 -8.94 -3.41 4.72
CA LEU A 101 -8.42 -4.79 4.74
C LEU A 101 -7.26 -5.00 5.71
N THR A 102 -6.67 -3.91 6.20
CA THR A 102 -5.53 -3.94 7.12
C THR A 102 -5.94 -3.45 8.50
N ARG A 103 -5.12 -3.75 9.47
CA ARG A 103 -5.24 -3.28 10.84
C ARG A 103 -3.93 -2.62 11.26
N ASP A 104 -3.98 -1.35 11.59
CA ASP A 104 -2.78 -0.59 11.90
C ASP A 104 -2.03 -1.15 13.11
N HIS A 105 -0.73 -1.30 12.97
CA HIS A 105 0.15 -1.57 14.09
C HIS A 105 0.54 -0.25 14.77
N SER A 106 -0.46 0.47 15.28
CA SER A 106 -0.30 1.74 15.96
C SER A 106 -0.76 1.68 17.42
N PHE A 107 -0.27 2.64 18.22
CA PHE A 107 -0.65 2.76 19.61
C PHE A 107 -2.16 2.97 19.76
N VAL A 108 -2.74 3.84 18.95
CA VAL A 108 -4.16 4.17 19.04
C VAL A 108 -5.06 3.03 18.57
N ALA A 109 -4.65 2.29 17.55
CA ALA A 109 -5.38 1.09 17.10
C ALA A 109 -5.45 0.04 18.23
N ALA A 110 -4.34 -0.21 18.93
CA ALA A 110 -4.33 -1.12 20.07
C ALA A 110 -5.22 -0.65 21.23
N GLN A 111 -5.28 0.66 21.52
CA GLN A 111 -6.15 1.20 22.56
C GLN A 111 -7.63 1.12 22.19
N LEU A 112 -7.95 1.38 20.91
CA LEU A 112 -9.30 1.30 20.36
C LEU A 112 -9.86 -0.12 20.47
N GLU A 113 -9.06 -1.13 20.09
CA GLU A 113 -9.46 -2.55 20.22
C GLU A 113 -9.67 -3.02 21.65
N MET A 114 -8.87 -2.52 22.58
CA MET A 114 -9.08 -2.78 24.00
C MET A 114 -10.30 -2.06 24.56
N GLY A 115 -11.00 -1.25 23.72
CA GLY A 115 -12.13 -0.42 24.16
C GLY A 115 -11.74 0.67 25.17
N LYS A 116 -10.45 1.06 25.21
CA LYS A 116 -9.94 2.06 26.15
C LYS A 116 -10.13 3.49 25.68
N ILE A 117 -10.28 3.68 24.37
CA ILE A 117 -10.57 4.95 23.73
C ILE A 117 -11.64 4.76 22.66
N THR A 118 -12.37 5.81 22.35
CA THR A 118 -13.32 5.88 21.23
C THR A 118 -12.59 6.20 19.92
N LEU A 119 -13.29 6.06 18.80
CA LEU A 119 -12.75 6.43 17.49
C LEU A 119 -12.42 7.94 17.41
N GLU A 120 -13.26 8.78 18.01
CA GLU A 120 -13.05 10.23 18.07
C GLU A 120 -11.80 10.58 18.89
N GLU A 121 -11.62 9.94 20.05
CA GLU A 121 -10.43 10.11 20.86
C GLU A 121 -9.18 9.61 20.14
N ALA A 122 -9.26 8.50 19.39
CA ALA A 122 -8.16 7.98 18.59
C ALA A 122 -7.69 8.97 17.52
N ARG A 123 -8.64 9.58 16.78
CA ARG A 123 -8.34 10.59 15.73
C ARG A 123 -7.61 11.81 16.26
N ASN A 124 -7.95 12.26 17.48
CA ASN A 124 -7.39 13.45 18.13
C ASN A 124 -6.27 13.12 19.14
N HIS A 125 -5.84 11.86 19.21
CA HIS A 125 -4.88 11.42 20.21
C HIS A 125 -3.48 11.99 19.94
N PRO A 126 -2.74 12.50 20.95
CA PRO A 126 -1.41 13.06 20.75
C PRO A 126 -0.37 12.04 20.27
N ARG A 127 -0.66 10.74 20.39
CA ARG A 127 0.18 9.65 19.91
C ARG A 127 -0.49 8.88 18.77
N LYS A 128 -1.32 9.54 17.95
CA LYS A 128 -2.01 8.87 16.83
C LYS A 128 -1.04 8.28 15.79
N ASN A 129 0.08 8.96 15.55
CA ASN A 129 1.10 8.54 14.59
C ASN A 129 2.23 7.70 15.24
N VAL A 130 2.01 7.11 16.43
CA VAL A 130 2.99 6.22 17.06
C VAL A 130 2.75 4.79 16.61
N ILE A 131 3.60 4.30 15.70
CA ILE A 131 3.61 2.90 15.27
C ILE A 131 4.30 2.01 16.32
N VAL A 132 3.84 0.77 16.45
CA VAL A 132 4.36 -0.22 17.40
C VAL A 132 5.03 -1.41 16.70
N GLN A 133 4.94 -1.49 15.38
CA GLN A 133 5.63 -2.46 14.53
C GLN A 133 6.11 -1.75 13.26
N ALA A 134 7.36 -1.97 12.89
CA ALA A 134 7.94 -1.50 11.63
C ALA A 134 9.07 -2.43 11.17
N ILE A 135 9.30 -2.51 9.87
CA ILE A 135 10.42 -3.17 9.25
C ILE A 135 11.72 -2.51 9.70
N GLY A 136 12.68 -3.30 10.18
CA GLY A 136 13.98 -2.83 10.64
C GLY A 136 14.09 -2.50 12.14
N LEU A 137 12.97 -2.52 12.89
CA LEU A 137 12.97 -2.24 14.34
C LEU A 137 12.94 -3.48 15.24
N HIS A 138 12.44 -4.60 14.74
CA HIS A 138 12.22 -5.79 15.55
C HIS A 138 13.01 -6.98 15.01
N HIS A 139 13.45 -7.87 15.89
CA HIS A 139 13.92 -9.18 15.46
C HIS A 139 12.77 -9.96 14.80
N ASP A 140 13.09 -10.87 13.89
CA ASP A 140 12.06 -11.61 13.12
C ASP A 140 11.08 -12.39 14.02
N SER A 141 11.52 -12.86 15.20
CA SER A 141 10.67 -13.50 16.21
C SER A 141 9.59 -12.60 16.78
N ASP A 142 9.84 -11.29 16.80
CA ASP A 142 8.98 -10.28 17.43
C ASP A 142 8.22 -9.46 16.38
N LEU A 143 8.59 -9.61 15.10
CA LEU A 143 7.91 -8.96 13.99
C LEU A 143 6.53 -9.55 13.78
N LYS A 144 5.50 -8.73 13.97
CA LYS A 144 4.12 -9.09 13.69
C LYS A 144 3.79 -8.63 12.27
N VAL A 145 3.51 -9.60 11.41
CA VAL A 145 3.05 -9.36 10.05
C VAL A 145 1.56 -9.61 10.01
N GLY A 146 0.77 -8.65 9.53
CA GLY A 146 -0.64 -8.81 9.27
C GLY A 146 -0.89 -9.44 7.91
N TYR A 147 -1.98 -10.19 7.75
CA TYR A 147 -2.33 -10.87 6.49
C TYR A 147 -3.81 -10.74 6.17
N ASN A 148 -4.09 -10.60 4.88
CA ASN A 148 -5.43 -10.67 4.33
C ASN A 148 -5.36 -11.36 2.95
N ALA A 149 -6.45 -11.98 2.52
CA ALA A 149 -6.54 -12.58 1.20
C ALA A 149 -7.97 -12.49 0.66
N GLY A 150 -8.08 -12.45 -0.66
CA GLY A 150 -9.37 -12.35 -1.31
C GLY A 150 -9.28 -12.54 -2.81
N ALA A 151 -10.35 -12.19 -3.51
CA ALA A 151 -10.40 -12.15 -4.96
C ALA A 151 -11.13 -10.89 -5.42
N LEU A 152 -10.60 -10.26 -6.47
CA LEU A 152 -11.23 -9.14 -7.14
C LEU A 152 -12.25 -9.63 -8.16
N ALA A 153 -13.46 -9.10 -8.08
CA ALA A 153 -14.44 -9.20 -9.16
C ALA A 153 -14.25 -8.03 -10.16
N PRO A 154 -14.80 -8.16 -11.37
CA PRO A 154 -14.78 -7.08 -12.33
C PRO A 154 -15.37 -5.78 -11.76
N GLY A 155 -14.63 -4.68 -11.91
CA GLY A 155 -15.01 -3.37 -11.41
C GLY A 155 -14.60 -3.09 -9.95
N GLU A 156 -14.13 -4.09 -9.22
CA GLU A 156 -13.56 -3.89 -7.90
C GLU A 156 -12.13 -3.38 -7.96
N VAL A 157 -11.72 -2.65 -6.92
CA VAL A 157 -10.40 -2.01 -6.85
C VAL A 157 -9.79 -2.26 -5.47
N LEU A 158 -8.54 -2.74 -5.45
CA LEU A 158 -7.69 -2.64 -4.25
C LEU A 158 -6.98 -1.29 -4.26
N LEU A 159 -7.00 -0.61 -3.13
CA LEU A 159 -6.20 0.57 -2.84
C LEU A 159 -5.15 0.20 -1.79
N LEU A 160 -3.90 0.48 -2.08
CA LEU A 160 -2.80 0.46 -1.11
C LEU A 160 -2.32 1.91 -0.93
N CYS A 161 -2.09 2.35 0.31
CA CYS A 161 -1.62 3.70 0.56
C CYS A 161 -0.78 3.82 1.84
N THR A 162 0.03 4.88 1.91
CA THR A 162 0.64 5.35 3.15
C THR A 162 -0.36 6.18 3.95
N ASP A 163 -0.07 6.44 5.22
CA ASP A 163 -0.90 7.23 6.14
C ASP A 163 -1.15 8.66 5.65
N GLY A 164 -0.24 9.24 4.84
CA GLY A 164 -0.42 10.54 4.21
C GLY A 164 -1.74 10.71 3.42
N LEU A 165 -2.36 9.60 2.97
CA LEU A 165 -3.70 9.64 2.38
C LEU A 165 -4.79 9.68 3.46
N ASN A 166 -4.83 8.68 4.33
CA ASN A 166 -5.93 8.43 5.26
C ASN A 166 -5.87 9.30 6.53
N ASP A 167 -4.78 9.98 6.79
CA ASP A 167 -4.67 11.02 7.82
C ASP A 167 -5.37 12.32 7.40
N VAL A 168 -5.57 12.50 6.11
CA VAL A 168 -6.12 13.72 5.49
C VAL A 168 -7.51 13.51 4.91
N LEU A 169 -7.72 12.44 4.13
CA LEU A 169 -9.01 12.12 3.53
C LEU A 169 -9.76 11.08 4.36
N ASP A 170 -11.04 11.34 4.61
CA ASP A 170 -11.90 10.35 5.24
C ASP A 170 -12.36 9.27 4.23
N SER A 171 -12.97 8.20 4.76
CA SER A 171 -13.43 7.07 3.94
C SER A 171 -14.48 7.47 2.90
N GLY A 172 -15.31 8.48 3.18
CA GLY A 172 -16.32 8.98 2.25
C GLY A 172 -15.70 9.75 1.07
N GLU A 173 -14.66 10.54 1.34
CA GLU A 173 -13.91 11.28 0.31
C GLU A 173 -13.16 10.31 -0.61
N ILE A 174 -12.49 9.31 -0.03
CA ILE A 174 -11.83 8.24 -0.79
C ILE A 174 -12.85 7.49 -1.65
N ALA A 175 -13.98 7.05 -1.06
CA ALA A 175 -15.05 6.35 -1.74
C ALA A 175 -15.64 7.19 -2.90
N THR A 176 -15.82 8.49 -2.70
CA THR A 176 -16.32 9.40 -3.74
C THR A 176 -15.41 9.39 -4.97
N ILE A 177 -14.10 9.45 -4.77
CA ILE A 177 -13.14 9.43 -5.89
C ILE A 177 -13.11 8.06 -6.57
N LEU A 178 -13.14 6.97 -5.79
CA LEU A 178 -13.14 5.61 -6.34
C LEU A 178 -14.42 5.28 -7.10
N SER A 179 -15.55 5.93 -6.78
CA SER A 179 -16.84 5.75 -7.48
C SER A 179 -16.92 6.39 -8.86
N LEU A 180 -15.98 7.29 -9.20
CA LEU A 180 -15.98 7.98 -10.49
C LEU A 180 -15.85 6.97 -11.64
N ASN A 181 -16.61 7.19 -12.72
CA ASN A 181 -16.46 6.40 -13.94
C ASN A 181 -15.29 6.93 -14.78
N SER A 182 -14.09 6.71 -14.30
CA SER A 182 -12.83 7.15 -14.92
C SER A 182 -11.77 6.08 -14.81
N PRO A 183 -10.70 6.14 -15.63
CA PRO A 183 -9.54 5.24 -15.51
C PRO A 183 -8.92 5.26 -14.10
N LEU A 184 -8.27 4.16 -13.71
CA LEU A 184 -7.59 4.08 -12.42
C LEU A 184 -6.50 5.15 -12.25
N THR A 185 -5.85 5.56 -13.35
CA THR A 185 -4.91 6.70 -13.37
C THR A 185 -5.55 7.98 -12.86
N ASP A 186 -6.72 8.33 -13.40
CA ASP A 186 -7.42 9.56 -13.03
C ASP A 186 -7.91 9.52 -11.58
N LYS A 187 -8.34 8.33 -11.11
CA LYS A 187 -8.70 8.12 -9.71
C LYS A 187 -7.50 8.28 -8.79
N CYS A 188 -6.35 7.72 -9.17
CA CYS A 188 -5.09 7.85 -8.44
C CYS A 188 -4.67 9.31 -8.33
N GLU A 189 -4.71 10.05 -9.46
CA GLU A 189 -4.50 11.51 -9.47
C GLU A 189 -5.51 12.26 -8.60
N GLY A 190 -6.76 11.87 -8.69
CA GLY A 190 -7.83 12.46 -7.88
C GLY A 190 -7.56 12.34 -6.39
N LEU A 191 -7.12 11.16 -5.92
CA LEU A 191 -6.76 10.92 -4.52
C LEU A 191 -5.60 11.82 -4.08
N ILE A 192 -4.53 11.88 -4.86
CA ILE A 192 -3.39 12.75 -4.54
C ILE A 192 -3.80 14.23 -4.53
N LYS A 193 -4.52 14.69 -5.56
CA LYS A 193 -4.97 16.09 -5.65
C LYS A 193 -5.89 16.47 -4.49
N ALA A 194 -6.81 15.58 -4.10
CA ALA A 194 -7.70 15.80 -2.97
C ALA A 194 -6.92 15.90 -1.65
N THR A 195 -5.95 14.99 -1.43
CA THR A 195 -5.08 15.03 -0.25
C THR A 195 -4.34 16.36 -0.13
N LEU A 196 -3.77 16.84 -1.24
CA LEU A 196 -3.07 18.12 -1.29
C LEU A 196 -4.00 19.30 -1.03
N ALA A 197 -5.17 19.30 -1.66
CA ALA A 197 -6.18 20.36 -1.50
C ALA A 197 -6.71 20.44 -0.06
N ALA A 198 -6.80 19.30 0.63
CA ALA A 198 -7.18 19.20 2.04
C ALA A 198 -6.04 19.58 3.02
N GLY A 199 -4.88 19.97 2.50
CA GLY A 199 -3.76 20.45 3.31
C GLY A 199 -2.82 19.35 3.81
N GLY A 200 -2.75 18.22 3.10
CA GLY A 200 -1.76 17.17 3.36
C GLY A 200 -0.34 17.74 3.40
N ARG A 201 0.44 17.32 4.40
CA ARG A 201 1.81 17.81 4.65
C ARG A 201 2.83 16.69 4.70
N ASP A 202 2.38 15.46 4.58
CA ASP A 202 3.24 14.27 4.57
C ASP A 202 3.38 13.70 3.16
N ASN A 203 4.35 12.80 2.98
CA ASN A 203 4.47 12.04 1.76
C ASN A 203 3.23 11.17 1.56
N VAL A 204 2.65 11.20 0.39
CA VAL A 204 1.51 10.37 0.06
C VAL A 204 1.84 9.44 -1.10
N THR A 205 1.68 8.14 -0.86
CA THR A 205 1.81 7.11 -1.89
C THR A 205 0.48 6.38 -2.02
N VAL A 206 0.02 6.22 -3.24
CA VAL A 206 -1.22 5.51 -3.58
C VAL A 206 -0.96 4.52 -4.70
N ALA A 207 -1.46 3.29 -4.55
CA ALA A 207 -1.49 2.29 -5.62
C ALA A 207 -2.91 1.74 -5.76
N LEU A 208 -3.45 1.74 -6.98
CA LEU A 208 -4.74 1.16 -7.31
C LEU A 208 -4.56 -0.08 -8.19
N ILE A 209 -5.25 -1.15 -7.85
CA ILE A 209 -5.23 -2.42 -8.57
C ILE A 209 -6.68 -2.79 -8.87
N GLY A 210 -7.02 -2.92 -10.16
CA GLY A 210 -8.37 -3.27 -10.60
C GLY A 210 -8.39 -4.53 -11.45
N ALA A 211 -9.49 -5.28 -11.40
CA ALA A 211 -9.74 -6.38 -12.31
C ALA A 211 -10.40 -5.86 -13.60
N GLU A 212 -9.89 -6.26 -14.76
CA GLU A 212 -10.55 -5.97 -16.03
C GLU A 212 -11.88 -6.72 -16.16
N GLN A 213 -12.84 -6.11 -16.86
CA GLN A 213 -14.21 -6.63 -16.98
C GLN A 213 -14.33 -8.01 -17.66
N SER A 214 -13.29 -8.50 -18.32
CA SER A 214 -13.34 -9.73 -19.11
C SER A 214 -13.14 -11.03 -18.33
N VAL A 215 -12.79 -10.98 -17.04
CA VAL A 215 -12.55 -12.18 -16.23
C VAL A 215 -13.75 -12.48 -15.36
N MET A 216 -14.65 -13.32 -15.82
CA MET A 216 -15.72 -13.87 -14.99
C MET A 216 -15.09 -14.83 -13.96
N SER A 217 -14.94 -14.40 -12.73
CA SER A 217 -14.62 -15.30 -11.63
C SER A 217 -15.84 -16.15 -11.33
N THR A 218 -15.77 -17.44 -11.63
CA THR A 218 -16.83 -18.42 -11.30
C THR A 218 -16.64 -19.04 -9.92
N GLY A 219 -15.62 -18.60 -9.17
CA GLY A 219 -15.29 -19.11 -7.86
C GLY A 219 -16.04 -18.41 -6.72
N LYS A 220 -16.28 -19.14 -5.62
CA LYS A 220 -16.77 -18.57 -4.37
C LYS A 220 -15.71 -17.57 -3.89
N ARG A 221 -16.09 -16.31 -3.64
CA ARG A 221 -15.18 -15.32 -3.09
C ARG A 221 -14.61 -15.80 -1.75
N PRO A 222 -13.28 -15.76 -1.55
CA PRO A 222 -12.76 -15.84 -0.19
C PRO A 222 -13.34 -14.70 0.62
N ASN A 223 -13.73 -14.96 1.86
CA ASN A 223 -14.22 -13.89 2.73
C ASN A 223 -13.09 -12.90 3.01
N VAL A 224 -13.43 -11.61 3.07
CA VAL A 224 -12.54 -10.58 3.60
C VAL A 224 -12.22 -10.95 5.04
N VAL A 225 -10.93 -11.06 5.38
CA VAL A 225 -10.49 -11.52 6.71
C VAL A 225 -10.76 -10.45 7.76
N TRP A 226 -10.55 -9.19 7.39
CA TRP A 226 -10.75 -8.04 8.27
C TRP A 226 -11.38 -6.90 7.50
N SER A 227 -12.37 -6.26 8.08
CA SER A 227 -12.92 -4.98 7.62
C SER A 227 -13.05 -4.07 8.82
N PHE A 228 -12.61 -2.83 8.70
CA PHE A 228 -12.80 -1.84 9.75
C PHE A 228 -14.14 -1.14 9.53
N ASP A 229 -15.04 -1.25 10.52
CA ASP A 229 -16.27 -0.47 10.53
C ASP A 229 -16.00 0.94 11.10
N PRO A 230 -16.06 1.98 10.26
CA PRO A 230 -15.79 3.34 10.71
C PRO A 230 -16.87 3.90 11.67
N VAL A 231 -18.03 3.26 11.75
CA VAL A 231 -19.13 3.70 12.64
C VAL A 231 -18.91 3.15 14.04
N SER A 232 -18.64 1.85 14.16
CA SER A 232 -18.38 1.21 15.46
C SER A 232 -16.95 1.38 15.94
N GLY A 233 -16.01 1.71 15.05
CA GLY A 233 -14.59 1.76 15.33
C GLY A 233 -13.97 0.38 15.58
N ARG A 234 -14.63 -0.69 15.12
CA ARG A 234 -14.21 -2.07 15.34
C ARG A 234 -13.80 -2.73 14.03
N TYR A 235 -12.90 -3.69 14.15
CA TYR A 235 -12.62 -4.59 13.04
C TYR A 235 -13.68 -5.67 13.00
N GLU A 236 -14.37 -5.79 11.87
CA GLU A 236 -15.29 -6.87 11.56
C GLU A 236 -14.59 -7.86 10.64
N GLY A 237 -14.67 -9.11 10.95
CA GLY A 237 -14.10 -10.21 10.20
C GLY A 237 -14.35 -11.51 10.93
N LEU A 238 -14.12 -12.62 10.26
CA LEU A 238 -14.23 -13.95 10.85
C LEU A 238 -12.82 -14.51 11.10
N PRO A 239 -12.11 -14.05 12.15
CA PRO A 239 -10.76 -14.51 12.44
C PRO A 239 -10.68 -16.02 12.71
N GLU A 240 -11.81 -16.64 13.03
CA GLU A 240 -11.93 -18.07 13.32
C GLU A 240 -11.88 -18.96 12.07
N LEU A 241 -12.03 -18.39 10.86
CA LEU A 241 -12.12 -19.15 9.61
C LEU A 241 -10.82 -19.20 8.81
N LEU A 242 -9.84 -18.39 9.16
CA LEU A 242 -8.55 -18.34 8.48
C LEU A 242 -7.45 -18.40 9.54
N ASP A 243 -6.98 -19.61 9.83
CA ASP A 243 -5.74 -19.74 10.55
C ASP A 243 -4.55 -19.25 9.70
N ASP A 244 -3.45 -18.96 10.35
CA ASP A 244 -2.22 -18.50 9.70
C ASP A 244 -1.77 -19.39 8.52
N THR A 245 -2.12 -20.69 8.57
CA THR A 245 -1.79 -21.65 7.52
C THR A 245 -2.63 -21.45 6.25
N GLN A 246 -3.87 -21.05 6.37
CA GLN A 246 -4.74 -20.78 5.20
C GLN A 246 -4.36 -19.48 4.50
N LEU A 247 -3.94 -18.47 5.26
CA LEU A 247 -3.43 -17.21 4.71
C LEU A 247 -2.08 -17.37 4.01
N ARG A 248 -1.26 -18.33 4.48
CA ARG A 248 0.08 -18.62 3.95
C ARG A 248 0.10 -19.62 2.81
N GLN A 249 -1.01 -20.28 2.48
CA GLN A 249 -1.03 -21.20 1.34
C GLN A 249 -0.76 -20.43 0.05
N PRO A 250 0.26 -20.80 -0.74
CA PRO A 250 0.45 -20.24 -2.05
C PRO A 250 -0.83 -20.49 -2.85
N VAL A 251 -1.35 -19.45 -3.49
CA VAL A 251 -2.51 -19.58 -4.38
C VAL A 251 -2.22 -20.73 -5.34
N SER A 252 -3.03 -21.79 -5.29
CA SER A 252 -2.77 -23.03 -6.01
C SER A 252 -2.58 -22.78 -7.50
N THR A 253 -1.57 -23.40 -8.07
CA THR A 253 -1.04 -23.18 -9.42
C THR A 253 -1.93 -23.77 -10.54
N GLU A 254 -3.18 -24.11 -10.28
CA GLU A 254 -4.10 -24.67 -11.27
C GLU A 254 -4.78 -23.61 -12.15
N MET A 255 -4.05 -22.63 -12.64
CA MET A 255 -4.52 -21.80 -13.73
C MET A 255 -3.47 -21.70 -14.83
N SER A 256 -3.74 -22.51 -15.85
CA SER A 256 -3.38 -22.36 -17.26
C SER A 256 -2.15 -21.50 -17.58
N ASN A 257 -1.07 -22.19 -17.99
CA ASN A 257 0.04 -21.65 -18.77
C ASN A 257 -0.44 -20.97 -20.07
N ARG A 258 -0.81 -19.70 -20.01
CA ARG A 258 -0.84 -18.83 -21.19
C ARG A 258 0.05 -17.62 -20.90
N PRO A 259 1.06 -17.33 -21.73
CA PRO A 259 1.90 -16.16 -21.54
C PRO A 259 1.05 -14.91 -21.83
N GLY A 260 0.74 -14.16 -20.78
CA GLY A 260 0.18 -12.82 -20.88
C GLY A 260 1.30 -11.80 -21.13
N THR A 261 1.12 -10.91 -22.08
CA THR A 261 2.06 -9.83 -22.37
C THR A 261 1.75 -8.65 -21.43
N THR A 262 2.66 -8.35 -20.54
CA THR A 262 2.59 -7.18 -19.66
C THR A 262 3.08 -5.95 -20.42
N GLN A 263 2.26 -4.91 -20.55
CA GLN A 263 2.69 -3.61 -21.06
C GLN A 263 2.91 -2.64 -19.91
N ILE A 264 4.12 -2.09 -19.82
CA ILE A 264 4.49 -1.04 -18.87
C ILE A 264 4.44 0.29 -19.63
N MET A 265 3.55 1.19 -19.23
CA MET A 265 3.61 2.58 -19.67
C MET A 265 4.25 3.43 -18.56
N LYS A 266 5.47 3.89 -18.80
CA LYS A 266 6.06 4.99 -18.03
C LYS A 266 5.55 6.29 -18.60
N VAL A 267 4.86 7.07 -17.79
CA VAL A 267 4.51 8.45 -18.13
C VAL A 267 5.41 9.36 -17.30
N ASP A 268 6.45 9.90 -17.92
CA ASP A 268 7.29 10.93 -17.31
C ASP A 268 6.56 12.29 -17.42
N LEU A 269 5.78 12.60 -16.38
CA LEU A 269 5.04 13.87 -16.27
C LEU A 269 5.93 15.07 -15.89
N VAL A 270 7.19 14.83 -15.56
CA VAL A 270 8.13 15.91 -15.18
C VAL A 270 8.32 16.93 -16.31
N GLU A 271 8.32 16.49 -17.57
CA GLU A 271 8.49 17.39 -18.72
C GLU A 271 7.21 18.15 -19.08
N GLU A 272 6.04 17.60 -18.84
CA GLU A 272 4.77 18.20 -19.21
C GLU A 272 4.30 19.27 -18.20
N VAL A 273 4.61 19.07 -16.91
CA VAL A 273 4.38 20.09 -15.87
C VAL A 273 5.33 21.27 -16.02
N ARG A 274 6.59 21.03 -16.41
CA ARG A 274 7.57 22.11 -16.72
C ARG A 274 7.14 22.98 -17.88
N LYS A 275 6.38 22.47 -18.84
CA LYS A 275 5.85 23.24 -19.98
C LYS A 275 4.58 24.05 -19.67
N ARG A 276 3.87 23.71 -18.58
CA ARG A 276 2.62 24.40 -18.20
C ARG A 276 2.80 25.46 -17.11
N SER A 277 3.84 25.38 -16.29
CA SER A 277 4.19 26.42 -15.33
C SER A 277 5.21 27.37 -15.96
N GLY A 278 4.71 28.48 -16.53
CA GLY A 278 5.54 29.54 -17.02
C GLY A 278 6.50 30.06 -15.95
N GLU A 279 7.77 30.19 -16.29
CA GLU A 279 8.85 30.64 -15.43
C GLU A 279 8.52 31.98 -14.75
N VAL A 280 8.48 31.96 -13.42
CA VAL A 280 8.61 33.16 -12.59
C VAL A 280 9.93 33.06 -11.86
N PRO A 281 10.88 33.97 -12.01
CA PRO A 281 12.14 33.93 -11.30
C PRO A 281 11.92 34.36 -9.84
N SER A 282 12.05 33.46 -8.90
CA SER A 282 12.06 33.75 -7.47
C SER A 282 13.46 33.56 -6.90
N THR A 283 13.99 34.64 -6.35
CA THR A 283 15.18 34.64 -5.49
C THR A 283 14.79 34.24 -4.08
N GLU A 284 14.61 32.95 -3.85
CA GLU A 284 14.54 32.33 -2.52
C GLU A 284 15.35 31.02 -2.53
N PRO A 285 15.90 30.56 -1.38
CA PRO A 285 16.79 29.41 -1.36
C PRO A 285 16.08 28.17 -1.87
N GLU A 286 16.78 27.44 -2.73
CA GLU A 286 16.33 26.24 -3.44
C GLU A 286 15.59 25.25 -2.53
N ARG A 287 14.27 25.30 -2.55
CA ARG A 287 13.45 24.17 -2.17
C ARG A 287 13.53 23.16 -3.31
N GLN A 288 13.96 21.96 -3.01
CA GLN A 288 13.94 20.90 -4.02
C GLN A 288 12.53 20.75 -4.60
N PRO A 289 12.39 20.62 -5.92
CA PRO A 289 11.07 20.51 -6.55
C PRO A 289 10.39 19.20 -6.13
N ALA A 290 9.12 19.29 -5.83
CA ALA A 290 8.27 18.11 -5.61
C ALA A 290 8.21 17.28 -6.91
N TYR A 291 8.60 16.01 -6.83
CA TYR A 291 8.60 15.09 -7.96
C TYR A 291 7.34 14.25 -7.96
N TRP A 292 6.65 14.19 -9.10
CA TRP A 292 5.56 13.26 -9.36
C TRP A 292 6.10 12.06 -10.10
N THR A 293 5.90 10.88 -9.58
CA THR A 293 6.20 9.65 -10.30
C THR A 293 4.94 8.84 -10.49
N TRP A 294 4.55 8.61 -11.74
CA TRP A 294 3.42 7.79 -12.12
C TRP A 294 3.90 6.47 -12.70
N LEU A 295 3.33 5.39 -12.26
CA LEU A 295 3.52 4.11 -12.86
C LEU A 295 2.15 3.49 -13.15
N VAL A 296 1.80 3.40 -14.43
CA VAL A 296 0.59 2.70 -14.87
C VAL A 296 1.03 1.35 -15.40
N LEU A 297 0.47 0.29 -14.84
CA LEU A 297 0.78 -1.07 -15.21
C LEU A 297 -0.48 -1.80 -15.60
N GLY A 298 -0.54 -2.22 -16.86
CA GLY A 298 -1.55 -3.13 -17.35
C GLY A 298 -0.99 -4.53 -17.46
N ILE A 299 -1.65 -5.50 -16.87
CA ILE A 299 -1.39 -6.92 -17.12
C ILE A 299 -2.42 -7.37 -18.14
N THR A 300 -2.04 -7.34 -19.44
CA THR A 300 -2.89 -7.87 -20.50
C THR A 300 -2.83 -9.38 -20.48
N GLY A 301 -3.99 -10.01 -20.28
CA GLY A 301 -4.15 -11.47 -20.26
C GLY A 301 -4.62 -12.07 -18.94
N LEU A 302 -4.54 -11.34 -17.84
CA LEU A 302 -5.06 -11.76 -16.52
C LEU A 302 -6.09 -10.78 -15.94
N GLY A 303 -6.41 -9.71 -16.67
CA GLY A 303 -7.48 -8.79 -16.28
C GLY A 303 -7.21 -7.93 -15.03
N VAL A 304 -5.95 -7.67 -14.67
CA VAL A 304 -5.61 -6.84 -13.53
C VAL A 304 -4.76 -5.64 -13.96
N LEU A 305 -5.17 -4.45 -13.57
CA LEU A 305 -4.45 -3.19 -13.78
C LEU A 305 -4.00 -2.64 -12.42
N ALA A 306 -2.73 -2.29 -12.29
CA ALA A 306 -2.20 -1.59 -11.13
C ALA A 306 -1.69 -0.20 -11.51
N VAL A 307 -2.06 0.79 -10.71
CA VAL A 307 -1.60 2.19 -10.85
C VAL A 307 -1.08 2.67 -9.50
N ALA A 308 0.12 3.21 -9.49
CA ALA A 308 0.70 3.79 -8.29
C ALA A 308 1.13 5.24 -8.53
N ALA A 309 0.94 6.08 -7.55
CA ALA A 309 1.40 7.46 -7.53
C ALA A 309 1.99 7.82 -6.17
N MET A 310 3.08 8.58 -6.21
CA MET A 310 3.75 9.08 -5.02
C MET A 310 3.98 10.58 -5.17
N TRP A 311 3.74 11.32 -4.10
CA TRP A 311 4.08 12.72 -4.01
C TRP A 311 4.98 12.96 -2.79
N LEU A 312 6.09 13.66 -3.00
CA LEU A 312 7.09 13.94 -1.98
C LEU A 312 7.07 15.42 -1.64
N PHE A 313 6.89 15.73 -0.37
CA PHE A 313 7.17 17.06 0.15
C PHE A 313 8.67 17.18 0.40
N GLY A 314 9.31 18.08 -0.34
CA GLY A 314 10.71 18.45 -0.15
C GLY A 314 10.87 19.47 0.96
#